data_d4951bf2d646178d7147e581ee1d3288
#
_entry.id   d4951bf2d646178d7147e581ee1d3288
#
_cell.length_a   1.000
_cell.length_b   1.000
_cell.length_c   1.000
_cell.angle_alpha   90.00
_cell.angle_beta   90.00
_cell.angle_gamma   90.00
#
_symmetry.space_group_name_H-M   'P 1'
#
loop_
_entity.id
_entity.type
_entity.pdbx_description
1 polymer ?
#
loop_
_entity_poly.entity_id
_entity_poly.type
_entity_poly.pdbx_seq_one_letter_code
_entity_poly.pdbx_strand_id
1 'polypeptide(L)'
;AQADKSAYSMEMRKTLQNTDNLTIRQAEVSEILTDDENNIIGCKTVSGTTYKCKAIVLCTGTYLRARCLTGEMITHTGPNGLQAANHLTDSLIEHGIEMYRFKTGTPARVDKRSLDFSKMEEQFGDERVVPFSFTTNPDDVQIDQVSCWLTYTNNETHEIIKNNLDRSPIYAGIIEGTGPRYCPSIEDKVVKFADKDRHQIFIEPEGINTNEMYV
;
A
#
# COMPACT_ATOMS: atom_id res chain seq x y z
N ALA A 1 13.13 7.17 -0.22
CA ALA A 1 12.85 8.28 0.69
C ALA A 1 11.53 8.05 1.40
N GLN A 2 11.49 8.35 2.68
CA GLN A 2 10.32 8.26 3.54
C GLN A 2 9.65 9.64 3.64
N ALA A 3 8.36 9.66 3.87
CA ALA A 3 7.60 10.89 4.07
C ALA A 3 6.67 10.73 5.28
N ASP A 4 6.39 11.83 5.97
CA ASP A 4 5.36 11.85 7.00
C ASP A 4 3.98 11.67 6.34
N LYS A 5 3.40 10.49 6.48
CA LYS A 5 2.10 10.13 5.89
C LYS A 5 0.96 11.00 6.39
N SER A 6 1.01 11.39 7.66
CA SER A 6 -0.03 12.21 8.27
C SER A 6 0.02 13.63 7.75
N ALA A 7 1.21 14.23 7.70
CA ALA A 7 1.42 15.55 7.14
C ALA A 7 1.05 15.59 5.64
N TYR A 8 1.48 14.59 4.86
CA TYR A 8 1.13 14.46 3.45
C TYR A 8 -0.39 14.38 3.26
N SER A 9 -1.08 13.52 4.01
CA SER A 9 -2.52 13.35 3.91
C SER A 9 -3.29 14.64 4.26
N MET A 10 -2.85 15.36 5.30
CA MET A 10 -3.46 16.64 5.69
C MET A 10 -3.28 17.70 4.61
N GLU A 11 -2.07 17.85 4.07
CA GLU A 11 -1.78 18.88 3.06
C GLU A 11 -2.50 18.59 1.74
N MET A 12 -2.53 17.33 1.30
CA MET A 12 -3.28 16.92 0.12
C MET A 12 -4.79 17.17 0.28
N ARG A 13 -5.35 16.86 1.44
CA ARG A 13 -6.76 17.15 1.74
C ARG A 13 -7.05 18.64 1.67
N LYS A 14 -6.21 19.47 2.29
CA LYS A 14 -6.33 20.92 2.27
C LYS A 14 -6.25 21.46 0.84
N THR A 15 -5.29 20.99 0.07
CA THR A 15 -5.13 21.37 -1.35
C THR A 15 -6.39 21.05 -2.16
N LEU A 16 -6.89 19.82 -2.04
CA LEU A 16 -8.09 19.39 -2.76
C LEU A 16 -9.34 20.19 -2.32
N GLN A 17 -9.51 20.46 -1.03
CA GLN A 17 -10.65 21.23 -0.52
C GLN A 17 -10.65 22.70 -0.95
N ASN A 18 -9.48 23.25 -1.24
CA ASN A 18 -9.32 24.64 -1.70
C ASN A 18 -9.20 24.76 -3.24
N THR A 19 -9.35 23.65 -3.97
CA THR A 19 -9.30 23.67 -5.43
C THR A 19 -10.67 24.08 -6.00
N ASP A 20 -10.70 25.10 -6.82
CA ASP A 20 -11.91 25.58 -7.47
C ASP A 20 -12.53 24.50 -8.37
N ASN A 21 -13.86 24.46 -8.41
CA ASN A 21 -14.64 23.50 -9.19
C ASN A 21 -14.41 22.03 -8.83
N LEU A 22 -13.83 21.74 -7.69
CA LEU A 22 -13.64 20.39 -7.16
C LEU A 22 -14.57 20.17 -5.96
N THR A 23 -15.38 19.12 -6.01
CA THR A 23 -16.21 18.66 -4.90
C THR A 23 -15.79 17.29 -4.43
N ILE A 24 -15.47 17.14 -3.15
CA ILE A 24 -15.13 15.86 -2.52
C ILE A 24 -16.39 15.29 -1.87
N ARG A 25 -16.70 14.03 -2.18
CA ARG A 25 -17.82 13.29 -1.59
C ARG A 25 -17.33 11.95 -1.05
N GLN A 26 -17.75 11.62 0.14
CA GLN A 26 -17.55 10.29 0.72
C GLN A 26 -18.74 9.40 0.35
N ALA A 27 -18.52 8.48 -0.56
CA ALA A 27 -19.54 7.53 -0.99
C ALA A 27 -18.87 6.32 -1.65
N GLU A 28 -19.48 5.14 -1.53
CA GLU A 28 -19.10 3.96 -2.30
C GLU A 28 -19.90 3.93 -3.60
N VAL A 29 -19.18 3.93 -4.73
CA VAL A 29 -19.79 3.80 -6.06
C VAL A 29 -20.06 2.32 -6.32
N SER A 30 -21.27 2.01 -6.74
CA SER A 30 -21.72 0.63 -7.03
C SER A 30 -21.90 0.35 -8.52
N GLU A 31 -22.14 1.38 -9.33
CA GLU A 31 -22.54 1.18 -10.71
C GLU A 31 -22.08 2.33 -11.60
N ILE A 32 -21.61 2.00 -12.80
CA ILE A 32 -21.37 2.94 -13.89
C ILE A 32 -22.65 3.00 -14.72
N LEU A 33 -23.09 4.19 -15.08
CA LEU A 33 -24.30 4.40 -15.85
C LEU A 33 -23.94 4.85 -17.28
N THR A 34 -24.52 4.17 -18.26
CA THR A 34 -24.39 4.49 -19.69
C THR A 34 -25.76 4.70 -20.34
N ASP A 35 -25.76 5.38 -21.47
CA ASP A 35 -26.91 5.44 -22.36
C ASP A 35 -26.98 4.21 -23.30
N ASP A 36 -27.97 4.18 -24.18
CA ASP A 36 -28.19 3.08 -25.15
C ASP A 36 -27.04 2.95 -26.18
N GLU A 37 -26.21 4.00 -26.32
CA GLU A 37 -25.02 4.04 -27.20
C GLU A 37 -23.71 3.71 -26.45
N ASN A 38 -23.79 3.29 -25.19
CA ASN A 38 -22.64 3.03 -24.30
C ASN A 38 -21.81 4.26 -23.93
N ASN A 39 -22.36 5.48 -24.06
CA ASN A 39 -21.67 6.65 -23.53
C ASN A 39 -21.89 6.77 -22.03
N ILE A 40 -20.85 7.20 -21.29
CA ILE A 40 -20.95 7.46 -19.86
C ILE A 40 -21.94 8.62 -19.61
N ILE A 41 -22.94 8.37 -18.77
CA ILE A 41 -23.88 9.40 -18.30
C ILE A 41 -23.79 9.67 -16.80
N GLY A 42 -23.12 8.80 -16.05
CA GLY A 42 -22.95 8.99 -14.61
C GLY A 42 -22.50 7.77 -13.86
N CYS A 43 -22.56 7.87 -12.54
CA CYS A 43 -22.38 6.73 -11.63
C CYS A 43 -23.42 6.76 -10.51
N LYS A 44 -23.67 5.59 -9.93
CA LYS A 44 -24.60 5.41 -8.81
C LYS A 44 -23.84 4.90 -7.59
N THR A 45 -24.24 5.34 -6.42
CA THR A 45 -23.68 4.90 -5.15
C THR A 45 -24.53 3.82 -4.50
N VAL A 46 -23.94 3.08 -3.57
CA VAL A 46 -24.64 2.07 -2.76
C VAL A 46 -25.86 2.67 -2.04
N SER A 47 -25.77 3.95 -1.63
CA SER A 47 -26.90 4.66 -1.00
C SER A 47 -28.02 5.07 -1.98
N GLY A 48 -27.87 4.79 -3.29
CA GLY A 48 -28.85 5.11 -4.32
C GLY A 48 -28.70 6.50 -4.96
N THR A 49 -27.73 7.31 -4.53
CA THR A 49 -27.47 8.62 -5.12
C THR A 49 -26.84 8.45 -6.50
N THR A 50 -27.34 9.21 -7.48
CA THR A 50 -26.79 9.25 -8.84
C THR A 50 -26.05 10.56 -9.07
N TYR A 51 -24.81 10.46 -9.55
CA TYR A 51 -24.01 11.59 -10.02
C TYR A 51 -23.90 11.56 -11.54
N LYS A 52 -24.39 12.61 -12.19
CA LYS A 52 -24.28 12.75 -13.66
C LYS A 52 -22.89 13.27 -14.03
N CYS A 53 -22.25 12.64 -15.00
CA CYS A 53 -20.96 13.07 -15.52
C CYS A 53 -20.77 12.63 -16.98
N LYS A 54 -19.80 13.21 -17.65
CA LYS A 54 -19.41 12.88 -19.04
C LYS A 54 -18.26 11.89 -19.11
N ALA A 55 -17.53 11.72 -18.00
CA ALA A 55 -16.39 10.81 -17.91
C ALA A 55 -16.18 10.36 -16.46
N ILE A 56 -15.62 9.18 -16.28
CA ILE A 56 -15.26 8.60 -14.99
C ILE A 56 -13.79 8.19 -15.04
N VAL A 57 -13.03 8.55 -14.01
CA VAL A 57 -11.65 8.10 -13.81
C VAL A 57 -11.63 7.16 -12.60
N LEU A 58 -11.24 5.92 -12.81
CA LEU A 58 -11.16 4.89 -11.78
C LEU A 58 -9.78 4.92 -11.10
N CYS A 59 -9.74 5.26 -9.83
CA CYS A 59 -8.53 5.27 -8.99
C CYS A 59 -8.77 4.44 -7.73
N THR A 60 -9.17 3.19 -7.90
CA THR A 60 -9.70 2.32 -6.85
C THR A 60 -8.66 1.74 -5.90
N GLY A 61 -7.37 1.95 -6.17
CA GLY A 61 -6.30 1.41 -5.35
C GLY A 61 -6.42 -0.11 -5.19
N THR A 62 -6.31 -0.60 -3.96
CA THR A 62 -6.37 -2.02 -3.61
C THR A 62 -7.68 -2.40 -2.89
N TYR A 63 -8.80 -1.70 -3.19
CA TYR A 63 -10.04 -1.85 -2.43
C TYR A 63 -11.10 -2.71 -3.11
N LEU A 64 -11.07 -2.88 -4.45
CA LEU A 64 -12.09 -3.65 -5.17
C LEU A 64 -12.08 -5.12 -4.74
N ARG A 65 -13.17 -5.57 -4.11
CA ARG A 65 -13.31 -6.92 -3.54
C ARG A 65 -12.06 -7.38 -2.78
N ALA A 66 -11.50 -6.45 -2.01
CA ALA A 66 -10.26 -6.66 -1.30
C ALA A 66 -10.38 -7.70 -0.20
N ARG A 67 -9.28 -8.40 0.04
CA ARG A 67 -9.09 -9.24 1.22
C ARG A 67 -7.67 -9.09 1.74
N CYS A 68 -7.52 -9.09 3.04
CA CYS A 68 -6.22 -9.04 3.70
C CYS A 68 -5.89 -10.41 4.29
N LEU A 69 -4.66 -10.86 4.12
CA LEU A 69 -4.15 -12.10 4.65
C LEU A 69 -3.03 -11.78 5.64
N THR A 70 -3.12 -12.33 6.85
CA THR A 70 -2.09 -12.18 7.88
C THR A 70 -1.84 -13.53 8.49
N GLY A 71 -0.75 -14.19 8.10
CA GLY A 71 -0.55 -15.61 8.37
C GLY A 71 -1.71 -16.44 7.81
N GLU A 72 -2.36 -17.22 8.64
CA GLU A 72 -3.49 -18.07 8.26
C GLU A 72 -4.85 -17.35 8.30
N MET A 73 -4.89 -16.11 8.82
CA MET A 73 -6.12 -15.34 8.94
C MET A 73 -6.46 -14.60 7.64
N ILE A 74 -7.70 -14.74 7.18
CA ILE A 74 -8.24 -14.03 6.04
C ILE A 74 -9.35 -13.11 6.53
N THR A 75 -9.21 -11.81 6.21
CA THR A 75 -10.26 -10.81 6.47
C THR A 75 -10.74 -10.18 5.16
N HIS A 76 -12.05 -10.06 4.99
CA HIS A 76 -12.68 -9.44 3.81
C HIS A 76 -12.80 -7.93 4.01
N THR A 77 -11.65 -7.28 4.11
CA THR A 77 -11.53 -5.82 4.28
C THR A 77 -10.54 -5.26 3.28
N GLY A 78 -10.58 -3.96 3.09
CA GLY A 78 -9.48 -3.21 2.49
C GLY A 78 -8.31 -3.04 3.46
N PRO A 79 -7.24 -2.37 3.03
CA PRO A 79 -6.07 -2.06 3.87
C PRO A 79 -6.46 -1.34 5.17
N ASN A 80 -5.68 -1.57 6.23
CA ASN A 80 -5.85 -0.94 7.54
C ASN A 80 -7.24 -1.16 8.18
N GLY A 81 -7.92 -2.26 7.86
CA GLY A 81 -9.25 -2.57 8.38
C GLY A 81 -10.38 -1.71 7.79
N LEU A 82 -10.10 -0.91 6.77
CA LEU A 82 -11.11 -0.14 6.07
C LEU A 82 -12.03 -1.07 5.25
N GLN A 83 -13.24 -0.62 4.97
CA GLN A 83 -14.21 -1.40 4.19
C GLN A 83 -13.68 -1.66 2.78
N ALA A 84 -13.83 -2.89 2.29
CA ALA A 84 -13.59 -3.21 0.89
C ALA A 84 -14.73 -2.67 0.01
N ALA A 85 -14.39 -2.24 -1.21
CA ALA A 85 -15.37 -1.81 -2.21
C ALA A 85 -15.88 -3.05 -2.98
N ASN A 86 -17.03 -3.56 -2.59
CA ASN A 86 -17.53 -4.85 -3.08
C ASN A 86 -18.52 -4.76 -4.24
N HIS A 87 -19.08 -3.58 -4.50
CA HIS A 87 -20.26 -3.44 -5.37
C HIS A 87 -19.93 -3.03 -6.82
N LEU A 88 -18.83 -2.29 -7.04
CA LEU A 88 -18.50 -1.76 -8.37
C LEU A 88 -17.97 -2.81 -9.36
N THR A 89 -17.38 -3.89 -8.87
CA THR A 89 -16.69 -4.87 -9.74
C THR A 89 -17.61 -5.49 -10.80
N ASP A 90 -18.86 -5.82 -10.45
CA ASP A 90 -19.79 -6.44 -11.39
C ASP A 90 -20.17 -5.46 -12.50
N SER A 91 -20.43 -4.20 -12.15
CA SER A 91 -20.69 -3.16 -13.15
C SER A 91 -19.50 -2.95 -14.11
N LEU A 92 -18.26 -3.03 -13.64
CA LEU A 92 -17.07 -2.97 -14.51
C LEU A 92 -17.02 -4.16 -15.49
N ILE A 93 -17.32 -5.37 -15.02
CA ILE A 93 -17.37 -6.58 -15.86
C ILE A 93 -18.48 -6.46 -16.91
N GLU A 94 -19.66 -5.98 -16.55
CA GLU A 94 -20.79 -5.75 -17.46
C GLU A 94 -20.43 -4.77 -18.59
N HIS A 95 -19.55 -3.80 -18.31
CA HIS A 95 -19.00 -2.87 -19.31
C HIS A 95 -17.78 -3.41 -20.06
N GLY A 96 -17.50 -4.71 -19.96
CA GLY A 96 -16.45 -5.39 -20.71
C GLY A 96 -15.02 -5.23 -20.17
N ILE A 97 -14.84 -4.75 -18.93
CA ILE A 97 -13.54 -4.65 -18.28
C ILE A 97 -13.16 -6.01 -17.70
N GLU A 98 -12.09 -6.61 -18.21
CA GLU A 98 -11.56 -7.84 -17.65
C GLU A 98 -10.91 -7.58 -16.28
N MET A 99 -11.31 -8.35 -15.28
CA MET A 99 -10.85 -8.19 -13.90
C MET A 99 -9.93 -9.32 -13.48
N TYR A 100 -8.78 -8.96 -12.95
CA TYR A 100 -7.78 -9.91 -12.45
C TYR A 100 -7.46 -9.65 -10.99
N ARG A 101 -7.04 -10.72 -10.27
CA ARG A 101 -6.50 -10.56 -8.91
C ARG A 101 -5.06 -10.09 -8.96
N PHE A 102 -4.78 -9.01 -8.25
CA PHE A 102 -3.42 -8.57 -7.95
C PHE A 102 -3.14 -8.74 -6.47
N LYS A 103 -1.91 -9.10 -6.16
CA LYS A 103 -1.43 -9.12 -4.79
C LYS A 103 -0.44 -7.99 -4.56
N THR A 104 -0.45 -7.44 -3.35
CA THR A 104 0.66 -6.64 -2.83
C THR A 104 0.97 -7.11 -1.42
N GLY A 105 2.26 -7.15 -1.08
CA GLY A 105 2.71 -7.46 0.27
C GLY A 105 2.94 -6.17 1.05
N THR A 106 2.67 -6.22 2.34
CA THR A 106 3.12 -5.19 3.28
C THR A 106 4.01 -5.83 4.33
N PRO A 107 5.07 -5.13 4.79
CA PRO A 107 5.94 -5.67 5.81
C PRO A 107 5.23 -5.78 7.16
N ALA A 108 5.78 -6.59 8.05
CA ALA A 108 5.34 -6.67 9.43
C ALA A 108 5.54 -5.32 10.14
N ARG A 109 4.70 -5.05 11.14
CA ARG A 109 4.87 -3.92 12.05
C ARG A 109 5.32 -4.42 13.40
N VAL A 110 6.30 -3.72 13.95
CA VAL A 110 6.84 -4.00 15.28
C VAL A 110 6.84 -2.75 16.14
N ASP A 111 6.81 -2.93 17.44
CA ASP A 111 6.92 -1.82 18.38
C ASP A 111 8.38 -1.39 18.51
N LYS A 112 8.68 -0.13 18.26
CA LYS A 112 10.02 0.48 18.39
C LYS A 112 10.69 0.13 19.73
N ARG A 113 9.92 0.06 20.81
CA ARG A 113 10.40 -0.24 22.15
C ARG A 113 10.86 -1.69 22.35
N SER A 114 10.48 -2.59 21.43
CA SER A 114 10.89 -4.00 21.43
C SER A 114 12.19 -4.25 20.65
N LEU A 115 12.75 -3.21 20.01
CA LEU A 115 13.91 -3.33 19.14
C LEU A 115 15.20 -3.02 19.88
N ASP A 116 16.23 -3.81 19.60
CA ASP A 116 17.59 -3.59 20.08
C ASP A 116 18.43 -2.90 18.98
N PHE A 117 18.37 -1.58 18.95
CA PHE A 117 19.07 -0.77 17.95
C PHE A 117 20.60 -0.88 18.05
N SER A 118 21.16 -1.34 19.16
CA SER A 118 22.60 -1.55 19.30
C SER A 118 23.16 -2.64 18.37
N LYS A 119 22.27 -3.49 17.83
CA LYS A 119 22.58 -4.56 16.87
C LYS A 119 22.32 -4.19 15.41
N MET A 120 21.98 -2.93 15.16
CA MET A 120 21.61 -2.44 13.84
C MET A 120 22.51 -1.30 13.42
N GLU A 121 22.64 -1.07 12.13
CA GLU A 121 23.37 0.05 11.56
C GLU A 121 22.40 1.20 11.29
N GLU A 122 22.66 2.36 11.89
CA GLU A 122 21.84 3.54 11.65
C GLU A 122 22.08 4.10 10.25
N GLN A 123 20.98 4.32 9.53
CA GLN A 123 20.99 4.90 8.20
C GLN A 123 20.40 6.31 8.28
N PHE A 124 21.29 7.29 8.24
CA PHE A 124 20.92 8.71 8.25
C PHE A 124 20.32 9.12 6.90
N GLY A 125 19.54 10.19 6.91
CA GLY A 125 19.14 10.84 5.68
C GLY A 125 20.29 11.55 4.98
N ASP A 126 20.06 12.02 3.76
CA ASP A 126 21.05 12.75 2.98
C ASP A 126 21.43 14.07 3.69
N GLU A 127 22.72 14.44 3.69
CA GLU A 127 23.19 15.72 4.25
C GLU A 127 22.49 16.91 3.59
N ARG A 128 22.26 16.81 2.28
CA ARG A 128 21.48 17.78 1.51
C ARG A 128 20.20 17.14 1.03
N VAL A 129 19.09 17.65 1.50
CA VAL A 129 17.76 17.17 1.07
C VAL A 129 17.55 17.48 -0.41
N VAL A 130 17.22 16.46 -1.20
CA VAL A 130 16.80 16.61 -2.60
C VAL A 130 15.27 16.62 -2.62
N PRO A 131 14.63 17.75 -2.92
CA PRO A 131 13.16 17.83 -2.94
C PRO A 131 12.59 17.00 -4.08
N PHE A 132 11.37 16.48 -3.90
CA PHE A 132 10.65 15.75 -4.95
C PHE A 132 10.12 16.67 -6.06
N SER A 133 9.97 17.96 -5.79
CA SER A 133 9.50 18.95 -6.74
C SER A 133 10.68 19.66 -7.42
N PHE A 134 10.64 19.77 -8.75
CA PHE A 134 11.63 20.55 -9.51
C PHE A 134 11.55 22.05 -9.27
N THR A 135 10.45 22.54 -8.71
CA THR A 135 10.25 23.97 -8.41
C THR A 135 10.63 24.36 -6.99
N THR A 136 10.93 23.39 -6.13
CA THR A 136 11.36 23.64 -4.76
C THR A 136 12.87 23.84 -4.72
N ASN A 137 13.33 24.98 -4.18
CA ASN A 137 14.76 25.19 -3.95
C ASN A 137 15.23 24.29 -2.78
N PRO A 138 16.26 23.45 -2.98
CA PRO A 138 16.76 22.57 -1.91
C PRO A 138 17.21 23.32 -0.66
N ASP A 139 17.71 24.53 -0.80
CA ASP A 139 18.23 25.33 0.30
C ASP A 139 17.11 25.89 1.21
N ASP A 140 15.86 25.87 0.73
CA ASP A 140 14.68 26.28 1.50
C ASP A 140 14.07 25.12 2.30
N VAL A 141 14.56 23.89 2.08
CA VAL A 141 14.02 22.67 2.74
C VAL A 141 14.80 22.43 4.03
N GLN A 142 14.16 22.73 5.15
CA GLN A 142 14.68 22.45 6.49
C GLN A 142 13.71 21.45 7.16
N ILE A 143 14.16 20.21 7.32
CA ILE A 143 13.40 19.14 7.99
C ILE A 143 14.29 18.39 8.96
N ASP A 144 13.73 18.05 10.11
CA ASP A 144 14.35 17.12 11.04
C ASP A 144 14.19 15.69 10.46
N GLN A 145 15.31 15.14 9.97
CA GLN A 145 15.31 13.81 9.38
C GLN A 145 15.27 12.73 10.46
N VAL A 146 14.52 11.66 10.20
CA VAL A 146 14.44 10.49 11.07
C VAL A 146 15.19 9.34 10.43
N SER A 147 16.09 8.73 11.16
CA SER A 147 16.91 7.61 10.68
C SER A 147 16.10 6.34 10.49
N CYS A 148 16.48 5.56 9.49
CA CYS A 148 16.12 4.15 9.35
C CYS A 148 17.25 3.29 9.94
N TRP A 149 17.03 1.99 10.07
CA TRP A 149 17.99 1.08 10.65
C TRP A 149 18.16 -0.14 9.76
N LEU A 150 19.39 -0.53 9.50
CA LEU A 150 19.72 -1.70 8.69
C LEU A 150 20.10 -2.86 9.60
N THR A 151 19.50 -4.01 9.33
CA THR A 151 19.89 -5.28 9.92
C THR A 151 19.83 -6.39 8.86
N TYR A 152 20.06 -7.63 9.27
CA TYR A 152 20.13 -8.76 8.34
C TYR A 152 19.42 -9.96 8.91
N THR A 153 18.86 -10.78 8.02
CA THR A 153 18.47 -12.14 8.35
C THR A 153 19.71 -13.00 8.61
N ASN A 154 19.52 -14.15 9.22
CA ASN A 154 20.55 -15.15 9.46
C ASN A 154 20.04 -16.55 9.05
N ASN A 155 20.90 -17.55 9.17
CA ASN A 155 20.55 -18.93 8.81
C ASN A 155 19.36 -19.46 9.60
N GLU A 156 19.25 -19.13 10.89
CA GLU A 156 18.11 -19.56 11.73
C GLU A 156 16.80 -18.96 11.20
N THR A 157 16.80 -17.66 10.84
CA THR A 157 15.66 -17.01 10.20
C THR A 157 15.28 -17.71 8.88
N HIS A 158 16.30 -18.06 8.05
CA HIS A 158 16.05 -18.75 6.80
C HIS A 158 15.45 -20.14 7.00
N GLU A 159 15.93 -20.91 7.98
CA GLU A 159 15.37 -22.23 8.31
C GLU A 159 13.94 -22.12 8.83
N ILE A 160 13.63 -21.15 9.68
CA ILE A 160 12.26 -20.91 10.15
C ILE A 160 11.35 -20.63 8.95
N ILE A 161 11.76 -19.77 8.02
CA ILE A 161 10.96 -19.43 6.84
C ILE A 161 10.77 -20.67 5.95
N LYS A 162 11.85 -21.39 5.62
CA LYS A 162 11.80 -22.58 4.77
C LYS A 162 10.88 -23.67 5.34
N ASN A 163 10.93 -23.88 6.65
CA ASN A 163 10.13 -24.89 7.34
C ASN A 163 8.65 -24.52 7.50
N ASN A 164 8.26 -23.29 7.11
CA ASN A 164 6.88 -22.79 7.21
C ASN A 164 6.35 -22.22 5.88
N LEU A 165 6.96 -22.57 4.75
CA LEU A 165 6.50 -22.11 3.45
C LEU A 165 5.09 -22.59 3.10
N ASP A 166 4.70 -23.75 3.55
CA ASP A 166 3.36 -24.32 3.41
C ASP A 166 2.27 -23.51 4.13
N ARG A 167 2.67 -22.70 5.13
CA ARG A 167 1.79 -21.78 5.87
C ARG A 167 1.81 -20.37 5.29
N SER A 168 2.75 -20.06 4.41
CA SER A 168 2.80 -18.75 3.73
C SER A 168 1.67 -18.66 2.71
N PRO A 169 0.79 -17.64 2.77
CA PRO A 169 -0.29 -17.47 1.80
C PRO A 169 0.17 -17.43 0.35
N ILE A 170 1.42 -17.02 0.10
CA ILE A 170 2.02 -16.96 -1.23
C ILE A 170 2.38 -18.36 -1.73
N TYR A 171 3.02 -19.17 -0.89
CA TYR A 171 3.52 -20.49 -1.25
C TYR A 171 2.49 -21.60 -1.06
N ALA A 172 1.52 -21.43 -0.17
CA ALA A 172 0.39 -22.34 0.04
C ALA A 172 -0.67 -22.27 -1.09
N GLY A 173 -0.49 -21.41 -2.11
CA GLY A 173 -1.45 -21.28 -3.20
C GLY A 173 -2.75 -20.55 -2.82
N ILE A 174 -2.82 -19.93 -1.64
CA ILE A 174 -4.01 -19.20 -1.17
C ILE A 174 -4.16 -17.88 -1.93
N ILE A 175 -3.04 -17.28 -2.32
CA ILE A 175 -3.02 -16.06 -3.12
C ILE A 175 -2.89 -16.43 -4.59
N GLU A 176 -4.00 -16.37 -5.29
CA GLU A 176 -4.03 -16.41 -6.75
C GLU A 176 -3.90 -14.98 -7.27
N GLY A 177 -2.90 -14.72 -8.10
CA GLY A 177 -2.73 -13.42 -8.74
C GLY A 177 -1.28 -13.03 -9.00
N THR A 178 -1.12 -11.98 -9.80
CA THR A 178 0.18 -11.44 -10.16
C THR A 178 0.64 -10.43 -9.11
N GLY A 179 1.83 -10.65 -8.56
CA GLY A 179 2.47 -9.68 -7.66
C GLY A 179 3.20 -8.58 -8.44
N PRO A 180 3.51 -7.45 -7.79
CA PRO A 180 4.35 -6.42 -8.37
C PRO A 180 5.74 -6.97 -8.71
N ARG A 181 6.30 -6.57 -9.84
CA ARG A 181 7.58 -7.09 -10.35
C ARG A 181 8.75 -6.89 -9.39
N TYR A 182 8.74 -5.79 -8.63
CA TYR A 182 9.86 -5.34 -7.80
C TYR A 182 9.56 -5.33 -6.29
N CYS A 183 8.61 -6.13 -5.84
CA CYS A 183 8.27 -6.25 -4.41
C CYS A 183 8.33 -7.74 -3.99
N PRO A 184 9.54 -8.35 -3.93
CA PRO A 184 9.69 -9.71 -3.44
C PRO A 184 9.44 -9.72 -1.92
N SER A 185 8.66 -10.70 -1.46
CA SER A 185 8.52 -10.98 -0.03
C SER A 185 9.83 -11.54 0.54
N ILE A 186 9.94 -11.61 1.85
CA ILE A 186 11.13 -12.23 2.49
C ILE A 186 11.22 -13.72 2.13
N GLU A 187 10.09 -14.43 2.00
CA GLU A 187 10.03 -15.81 1.54
C GLU A 187 10.59 -15.95 0.12
N ASP A 188 10.21 -15.03 -0.78
CA ASP A 188 10.75 -14.98 -2.15
C ASP A 188 12.28 -14.79 -2.14
N LYS A 189 12.80 -13.94 -1.27
CA LYS A 189 14.25 -13.73 -1.13
C LYS A 189 14.95 -14.99 -0.66
N VAL A 190 14.42 -15.64 0.36
CA VAL A 190 15.01 -16.86 0.96
C VAL A 190 14.96 -18.05 -0.01
N VAL A 191 13.91 -18.16 -0.82
CA VAL A 191 13.75 -19.26 -1.78
C VAL A 191 14.53 -19.00 -3.07
N LYS A 192 14.39 -17.80 -3.66
CA LYS A 192 14.99 -17.48 -4.98
C LYS A 192 16.49 -17.17 -4.90
N PHE A 193 16.98 -16.74 -3.76
CA PHE A 193 18.38 -16.41 -3.52
C PHE A 193 18.92 -17.21 -2.32
N ALA A 194 18.67 -18.52 -2.38
CA ALA A 194 19.03 -19.48 -1.31
C ALA A 194 20.55 -19.65 -1.09
N ASP A 195 21.35 -19.19 -2.04
CA ASP A 195 22.81 -19.14 -1.99
C ASP A 195 23.36 -18.02 -1.11
N LYS A 196 22.50 -17.10 -0.68
CA LYS A 196 22.88 -15.99 0.19
C LYS A 196 22.69 -16.36 1.68
N ASP A 197 23.73 -16.15 2.46
CA ASP A 197 23.71 -16.40 3.91
C ASP A 197 22.83 -15.42 4.68
N ARG A 198 22.54 -14.26 4.10
CA ARG A 198 21.75 -13.19 4.72
C ARG A 198 21.08 -12.28 3.70
N HIS A 199 19.95 -11.71 4.06
CA HIS A 199 19.26 -10.66 3.32
C HIS A 199 19.14 -9.40 4.16
N GLN A 200 19.24 -8.25 3.52
CA GLN A 200 19.03 -6.96 4.16
C GLN A 200 17.59 -6.79 4.61
N ILE A 201 17.44 -6.27 5.83
CA ILE A 201 16.18 -5.86 6.43
C ILE A 201 16.33 -4.41 6.86
N PHE A 202 15.44 -3.55 6.37
CA PHE A 202 15.34 -2.18 6.82
C PHE A 202 14.24 -2.07 7.87
N ILE A 203 14.57 -1.44 8.99
CA ILE A 203 13.62 -1.09 10.04
C ILE A 203 13.34 0.41 9.89
N GLU A 204 12.13 0.73 9.51
CA GLU A 204 11.74 2.08 9.10
C GLU A 204 10.59 2.60 9.96
N PRO A 205 10.63 3.84 10.46
CA PRO A 205 9.53 4.41 11.21
C PRO A 205 8.28 4.58 10.32
N GLU A 206 7.13 4.16 10.80
CA GLU A 206 5.84 4.36 10.12
C GLU A 206 5.43 5.84 10.09
N GLY A 207 5.95 6.63 11.02
CA GLY A 207 5.73 8.07 11.13
C GLY A 207 6.52 8.65 12.28
N ILE A 208 6.56 9.98 12.40
CA ILE A 208 7.34 10.68 13.44
C ILE A 208 6.71 10.62 14.82
N ASN A 209 5.41 10.42 14.91
CA ASN A 209 4.62 10.44 16.15
C ASN A 209 4.06 9.06 16.54
N THR A 210 4.76 7.98 16.19
CA THR A 210 4.33 6.62 16.49
C THR A 210 5.52 5.75 16.94
N ASN A 211 5.23 4.70 17.70
CA ASN A 211 6.20 3.64 18.02
C ASN A 211 6.17 2.50 16.99
N GLU A 212 5.37 2.61 15.95
CA GLU A 212 5.23 1.60 14.92
C GLU A 212 6.39 1.69 13.92
N MET A 213 7.05 0.56 13.70
CA MET A 213 8.15 0.42 12.75
C MET A 213 7.81 -0.62 11.69
N TYR A 214 8.19 -0.39 10.45
CA TYR A 214 8.25 -1.39 9.40
C TYR A 214 9.43 -2.34 9.57
N VAL A 215 9.28 -3.60 9.14
CA VAL A 215 10.38 -4.58 9.07
C VAL A 215 10.60 -5.05 7.66
#